data_b135e49242557cf122f2170cba21b1c9
#
_entry.id   b135e49242557cf122f2170cba21b1c9
#
_cell.length_a   1.000
_cell.length_b   1.000
_cell.length_c   1.000
_cell.angle_alpha   90.00
_cell.angle_beta   90.00
_cell.angle_gamma   90.00
#
_symmetry.space_group_name_H-M   'P 1'
#
loop_
_entity.id
_entity.type
_entity.pdbx_description
1 polymer ?
#
loop_
_entity_poly.entity_id
_entity_poly.type
_entity_poly.pdbx_seq_one_letter_code
_entity_poly.pdbx_strand_id
1 'polypeptide(L)'
;YKRASAGQLSGIDALLYPNVDWYDTVLRNSAPAQRYNVNIQGGTKRMRYFTSAEYYNQQGLFKEFSQDEYGNKSNSSFKRFAFRANLDFLMTKDLTLSVNFGTRFEERRGPNSNEARDGSYSQAFYEMNHTPGWLFPVSYTVGEGEDQKTLYSGSSQYQNNIVARLAKAGFYRSTNTINETNFIVDYKMDWLTKGLAAKGMVSFDYDAYYMRAFNADFATYELNDRTNYNSIDAYTQFNTDTELAYLGNNQTTTYKLYMEFQLNWARKFEKHDITAMALYNQNDYRYQADLAERYQGLVGRATYGYDD
;
A
#
# COMPACT_ATOMS: atom_id res chain seq x y z
N TYR A 1 26.50 -33.95 5.54
CA TYR A 1 25.88 -32.79 6.20
C TYR A 1 26.94 -31.83 6.80
N LYS A 2 27.81 -32.26 7.72
CA LYS A 2 28.83 -31.40 8.35
C LYS A 2 29.74 -30.64 7.36
N ARG A 3 30.16 -31.29 6.26
CA ARG A 3 30.95 -30.62 5.21
C ARG A 3 30.14 -29.65 4.38
N ALA A 4 28.87 -29.99 4.09
CA ALA A 4 27.94 -29.10 3.39
C ALA A 4 27.68 -27.85 4.22
N SER A 5 27.34 -28.00 5.49
CA SER A 5 27.08 -26.87 6.40
C SER A 5 28.30 -26.00 6.67
N ALA A 6 29.51 -26.53 6.48
CA ALA A 6 30.76 -25.77 6.59
C ALA A 6 31.23 -25.15 5.26
N GLY A 7 30.47 -25.28 4.16
CA GLY A 7 30.86 -24.76 2.84
C GLY A 7 32.11 -25.45 2.24
N GLN A 8 32.42 -26.69 2.67
CA GLN A 8 33.63 -27.41 2.30
C GLN A 8 33.43 -28.35 1.09
N LEU A 9 32.26 -28.33 0.45
CA LEU A 9 32.02 -29.10 -0.75
C LEU A 9 32.26 -28.26 -2.01
N SER A 10 32.76 -28.91 -3.06
CA SER A 10 33.04 -28.29 -4.34
C SER A 10 32.58 -29.19 -5.50
N GLY A 11 32.46 -28.62 -6.68
CA GLY A 11 32.07 -29.34 -7.88
C GLY A 11 30.69 -29.98 -7.71
N ILE A 12 30.54 -31.22 -8.21
CA ILE A 12 29.27 -31.98 -8.19
C ILE A 12 28.76 -32.21 -6.75
N ASP A 13 29.65 -32.40 -5.78
CA ASP A 13 29.23 -32.66 -4.40
C ASP A 13 28.52 -31.45 -3.77
N ALA A 14 28.90 -30.22 -4.12
CA ALA A 14 28.20 -29.03 -3.69
C ALA A 14 26.78 -28.92 -4.26
N LEU A 15 26.58 -29.43 -5.46
CA LEU A 15 25.26 -29.48 -6.11
C LEU A 15 24.36 -30.58 -5.56
N LEU A 16 24.95 -31.72 -5.17
CA LEU A 16 24.21 -32.87 -4.64
C LEU A 16 23.86 -32.75 -3.14
N TYR A 17 24.66 -32.01 -2.39
CA TYR A 17 24.51 -31.84 -0.95
C TYR A 17 24.51 -30.37 -0.56
N PRO A 18 23.54 -29.58 -1.08
CA PRO A 18 23.45 -28.18 -0.76
C PRO A 18 23.08 -27.93 0.71
N ASN A 19 23.33 -26.73 1.18
CA ASN A 19 22.85 -26.24 2.47
C ASN A 19 22.43 -24.78 2.31
N VAL A 20 21.27 -24.59 1.64
CA VAL A 20 20.75 -23.26 1.31
C VAL A 20 20.02 -22.68 2.51
N ASP A 21 20.45 -21.52 2.97
CA ASP A 21 19.64 -20.66 3.82
C ASP A 21 18.78 -19.76 2.90
N TRP A 22 17.50 -20.11 2.74
CA TRP A 22 16.58 -19.38 1.87
C TRP A 22 16.35 -17.97 2.37
N TYR A 23 16.33 -17.73 3.68
CA TYR A 23 16.17 -16.39 4.22
C TYR A 23 17.37 -15.50 3.91
N ASP A 24 18.58 -15.98 4.18
CA ASP A 24 19.79 -15.23 3.82
C ASP A 24 19.96 -15.08 2.31
N THR A 25 19.56 -16.08 1.52
CA THR A 25 19.60 -16.01 0.07
C THR A 25 18.68 -14.93 -0.49
N VAL A 26 17.46 -14.80 0.04
CA VAL A 26 16.39 -14.00 -0.54
C VAL A 26 16.29 -12.61 0.09
N LEU A 27 16.55 -12.50 1.39
CA LEU A 27 16.33 -11.27 2.13
C LEU A 27 17.59 -10.44 2.32
N ARG A 28 17.41 -9.14 2.39
CA ARG A 28 18.40 -8.17 2.83
C ARG A 28 18.36 -8.07 4.35
N ASN A 29 19.48 -7.69 4.95
CA ASN A 29 19.55 -7.42 6.39
C ASN A 29 18.81 -6.15 6.81
N SER A 30 18.52 -5.24 5.87
CA SER A 30 17.82 -3.99 6.13
C SER A 30 17.06 -3.48 4.91
N ALA A 31 15.99 -2.77 5.15
CA ALA A 31 15.23 -2.04 4.12
C ALA A 31 15.27 -0.55 4.45
N PRO A 32 15.83 0.30 3.56
CA PRO A 32 15.88 1.74 3.80
C PRO A 32 14.48 2.34 3.70
N ALA A 33 14.18 3.26 4.62
CA ALA A 33 13.02 4.12 4.57
C ALA A 33 13.43 5.58 4.74
N GLN A 34 12.79 6.46 3.97
CA GLN A 34 13.04 7.90 3.99
C GLN A 34 11.73 8.63 4.13
N ARG A 35 11.68 9.61 5.02
CA ARG A 35 10.51 10.46 5.22
C ARG A 35 10.93 11.91 5.30
N TYR A 36 10.33 12.74 4.47
CA TYR A 36 10.50 14.19 4.47
C TYR A 36 9.15 14.82 4.75
N ASN A 37 9.12 15.76 5.68
CA ASN A 37 7.90 16.48 6.03
C ASN A 37 8.22 17.97 6.18
N VAL A 38 7.40 18.80 5.56
CA VAL A 38 7.48 20.27 5.67
C VAL A 38 6.10 20.78 6.08
N ASN A 39 6.08 21.60 7.13
CA ASN A 39 4.86 22.23 7.62
C ASN A 39 5.04 23.74 7.62
N ILE A 40 4.03 24.46 7.15
CA ILE A 40 3.98 25.92 7.15
C ILE A 40 2.66 26.34 7.79
N GLN A 41 2.73 27.21 8.77
CA GLN A 41 1.55 27.76 9.43
C GLN A 41 1.71 29.26 9.64
N GLY A 42 0.60 29.95 9.63
CA GLY A 42 0.60 31.39 9.86
C GLY A 42 -0.80 31.95 9.82
N GLY A 43 -0.88 33.27 9.86
CA GLY A 43 -2.15 33.94 9.75
C GLY A 43 -2.07 35.43 9.88
N THR A 44 -3.19 36.06 9.60
CA THR A 44 -3.48 37.47 9.76
C THR A 44 -4.74 37.61 10.65
N LYS A 45 -5.20 38.86 10.87
CA LYS A 45 -6.49 39.09 11.55
C LYS A 45 -7.70 38.50 10.81
N ARG A 46 -7.55 38.19 9.50
CA ARG A 46 -8.64 37.71 8.63
C ARG A 46 -8.48 36.30 8.09
N MET A 47 -7.28 35.71 8.23
CA MET A 47 -7.01 34.38 7.68
C MET A 47 -6.03 33.65 8.59
N ARG A 48 -6.28 32.37 8.82
CA ARG A 48 -5.32 31.41 9.41
C ARG A 48 -5.12 30.27 8.44
N TYR A 49 -3.90 29.79 8.37
CA TYR A 49 -3.57 28.67 7.51
C TYR A 49 -2.57 27.72 8.17
N PHE A 50 -2.74 26.47 7.84
CA PHE A 50 -1.78 25.41 8.08
C PHE A 50 -1.66 24.58 6.80
N THR A 51 -0.44 24.36 6.32
CA THR A 51 -0.16 23.48 5.19
C THR A 51 0.94 22.51 5.56
N SER A 52 0.84 21.27 5.06
CA SER A 52 1.89 20.27 5.20
C SER A 52 2.06 19.48 3.91
N ALA A 53 3.32 19.17 3.61
CA ALA A 53 3.68 18.27 2.52
C ALA A 53 4.59 17.17 3.06
N GLU A 54 4.30 15.92 2.71
CA GLU A 54 5.07 14.76 3.09
C GLU A 54 5.46 13.95 1.86
N TYR A 55 6.71 13.51 1.82
CA TYR A 55 7.17 12.45 0.93
C TYR A 55 7.71 11.30 1.76
N TYR A 56 7.24 10.10 1.50
CA TYR A 56 7.70 8.86 2.12
C TYR A 56 8.10 7.86 1.05
N ASN A 57 9.24 7.22 1.21
CA ASN A 57 9.74 6.16 0.34
C ASN A 57 10.32 5.04 1.18
N GLN A 58 9.86 3.82 0.96
CA GLN A 58 10.33 2.62 1.65
C GLN A 58 10.63 1.53 0.63
N GLN A 59 11.77 0.88 0.79
CA GLN A 59 12.15 -0.31 0.05
C GLN A 59 11.73 -1.56 0.82
N GLY A 60 11.52 -2.66 0.09
CA GLY A 60 11.29 -3.97 0.71
C GLY A 60 12.58 -4.67 1.11
N LEU A 61 12.40 -5.84 1.68
CA LEU A 61 13.50 -6.67 2.19
C LEU A 61 14.05 -7.67 1.16
N PHE A 62 13.40 -7.88 0.02
CA PHE A 62 13.91 -8.81 -0.99
C PHE A 62 15.19 -8.27 -1.65
N LYS A 63 16.15 -9.16 -1.91
CA LYS A 63 17.28 -8.88 -2.79
C LYS A 63 16.78 -8.73 -4.22
N GLU A 64 17.57 -8.07 -5.06
CA GLU A 64 17.22 -7.86 -6.46
C GLU A 64 17.72 -9.05 -7.30
N PHE A 65 16.79 -9.75 -7.93
CA PHE A 65 17.07 -10.91 -8.79
C PHE A 65 16.65 -10.68 -10.24
N SER A 66 15.76 -9.71 -10.50
CA SER A 66 15.24 -9.42 -11.81
C SER A 66 15.93 -8.20 -12.40
N GLN A 67 16.32 -8.32 -13.67
CA GLN A 67 16.69 -7.20 -14.53
C GLN A 67 15.97 -7.42 -15.86
N ASP A 68 14.64 -7.23 -15.85
CA ASP A 68 13.92 -7.27 -17.11
C ASP A 68 14.12 -5.97 -17.90
N GLU A 69 13.87 -6.04 -19.18
CA GLU A 69 13.99 -4.90 -20.11
C GLU A 69 13.01 -3.76 -19.79
N TYR A 70 11.97 -4.03 -19.00
CA TYR A 70 10.98 -3.05 -18.56
C TYR A 70 11.38 -2.33 -17.25
N GLY A 71 12.57 -2.63 -16.71
CA GLY A 71 13.10 -2.04 -15.48
C GLY A 71 12.32 -2.41 -14.21
N ASN A 72 11.62 -3.54 -14.25
CA ASN A 72 10.94 -4.06 -13.07
C ASN A 72 11.95 -4.67 -12.12
N LYS A 73 11.65 -4.55 -10.84
CA LYS A 73 12.51 -5.02 -9.76
C LYS A 73 11.79 -6.08 -8.95
N SER A 74 12.51 -7.14 -8.59
CA SER A 74 12.00 -8.19 -7.71
C SER A 74 11.76 -7.70 -6.28
N ASN A 75 12.38 -6.60 -5.88
CA ASN A 75 12.14 -6.02 -4.57
C ASN A 75 10.85 -5.19 -4.56
N SER A 76 10.17 -5.20 -3.41
CA SER A 76 9.03 -4.34 -3.20
C SER A 76 9.43 -2.90 -2.92
N SER A 77 8.53 -1.97 -3.19
CA SER A 77 8.68 -0.57 -2.81
C SER A 77 7.32 0.07 -2.52
N PHE A 78 7.33 1.01 -1.59
CA PHE A 78 6.19 1.85 -1.27
C PHE A 78 6.62 3.31 -1.31
N LYS A 79 5.87 4.13 -2.06
CA LYS A 79 6.05 5.58 -2.12
C LYS A 79 4.74 6.25 -1.79
N ARG A 80 4.80 7.31 -1.00
CA ARG A 80 3.65 8.13 -0.66
C ARG A 80 4.02 9.60 -0.76
N PHE A 81 3.18 10.35 -1.44
CA PHE A 81 3.14 11.79 -1.36
C PHE A 81 1.82 12.20 -0.70
N ALA A 82 1.88 13.05 0.32
CA ALA A 82 0.70 13.58 0.97
C ALA A 82 0.80 15.10 1.08
N PHE A 83 -0.32 15.78 0.85
CA PHE A 83 -0.46 17.21 1.01
C PHE A 83 -1.73 17.51 1.82
N ARG A 84 -1.65 18.46 2.73
CA ARG A 84 -2.78 18.95 3.51
C ARG A 84 -2.74 20.47 3.58
N ALA A 85 -3.91 21.10 3.42
CA ALA A 85 -4.11 22.50 3.63
C ALA A 85 -5.39 22.73 4.46
N ASN A 86 -5.28 23.45 5.56
CA ASN A 86 -6.39 23.90 6.37
C ASN A 86 -6.38 25.44 6.35
N LEU A 87 -7.48 26.03 5.90
CA LEU A 87 -7.62 27.47 5.70
C LEU A 87 -8.88 27.96 6.42
N ASP A 88 -8.73 28.92 7.31
CA ASP A 88 -9.85 29.61 7.95
C ASP A 88 -9.88 31.07 7.48
N PHE A 89 -11.00 31.49 6.94
CA PHE A 89 -11.25 32.88 6.50
C PHE A 89 -12.27 33.53 7.43
N LEU A 90 -11.82 34.50 8.21
CA LEU A 90 -12.68 35.31 9.10
C LEU A 90 -13.30 36.43 8.25
N MET A 91 -14.42 36.11 7.58
CA MET A 91 -15.10 37.04 6.66
C MET A 91 -15.64 38.27 7.38
N THR A 92 -16.23 38.02 8.57
CA THR A 92 -16.68 39.06 9.48
C THR A 92 -16.37 38.61 10.92
N LYS A 93 -16.71 39.41 11.93
CA LYS A 93 -16.61 39.01 13.35
C LYS A 93 -17.52 37.80 13.70
N ASP A 94 -18.54 37.54 12.89
CA ASP A 94 -19.56 36.55 13.14
C ASP A 94 -19.55 35.41 12.11
N LEU A 95 -18.86 35.56 10.96
CA LEU A 95 -18.83 34.58 9.87
C LEU A 95 -17.40 34.08 9.63
N THR A 96 -17.20 32.76 9.78
CA THR A 96 -15.97 32.06 9.42
C THR A 96 -16.27 31.04 8.33
N LEU A 97 -15.43 31.01 7.29
CA LEU A 97 -15.40 29.96 6.27
C LEU A 97 -14.13 29.15 6.45
N SER A 98 -14.24 27.85 6.58
CA SER A 98 -13.08 26.94 6.66
C SER A 98 -13.06 26.01 5.47
N VAL A 99 -11.86 25.80 4.92
CA VAL A 99 -11.59 24.83 3.85
C VAL A 99 -10.47 23.92 4.34
N ASN A 100 -10.77 22.64 4.47
CA ASN A 100 -9.78 21.62 4.76
C ASN A 100 -9.64 20.72 3.55
N PHE A 101 -8.44 20.66 3.01
CA PHE A 101 -8.10 19.83 1.87
C PHE A 101 -6.97 18.88 2.24
N GLY A 102 -7.13 17.60 1.92
CA GLY A 102 -6.09 16.58 2.04
C GLY A 102 -6.03 15.75 0.77
N THR A 103 -4.84 15.50 0.27
CA THR A 103 -4.62 14.54 -0.81
C THR A 103 -3.46 13.63 -0.46
N ARG A 104 -3.60 12.35 -0.81
CA ARG A 104 -2.59 11.33 -0.61
C ARG A 104 -2.51 10.47 -1.87
N PHE A 105 -1.32 10.41 -2.42
CA PHE A 105 -0.99 9.56 -3.56
C PHE A 105 0.00 8.50 -3.11
N GLU A 106 -0.36 7.23 -3.27
CA GLU A 106 0.44 6.08 -2.89
C GLU A 106 0.75 5.22 -4.12
N GLU A 107 1.99 4.80 -4.25
CA GLU A 107 2.43 3.82 -5.24
C GLU A 107 3.05 2.63 -4.52
N ARG A 108 2.63 1.43 -4.87
CA ARG A 108 3.23 0.17 -4.42
C ARG A 108 3.65 -0.64 -5.62
N ARG A 109 4.80 -1.26 -5.50
CA ARG A 109 5.33 -2.24 -6.45
C ARG A 109 5.83 -3.45 -5.70
N GLY A 110 5.76 -4.61 -6.33
CA GLY A 110 6.32 -5.83 -5.77
C GLY A 110 6.33 -6.95 -6.80
N PRO A 111 7.02 -8.06 -6.46
CA PRO A 111 7.00 -9.25 -7.29
C PRO A 111 5.57 -9.78 -7.36
N ASN A 112 5.24 -10.41 -8.49
CA ASN A 112 3.98 -11.10 -8.62
C ASN A 112 4.01 -12.36 -7.74
N SER A 113 3.10 -12.44 -6.79
CA SER A 113 2.67 -13.70 -6.19
C SER A 113 1.26 -13.97 -6.71
N ASN A 114 0.89 -15.20 -6.97
CA ASN A 114 -0.45 -15.57 -7.47
C ASN A 114 -1.60 -15.01 -6.58
N GLU A 115 -1.28 -14.46 -5.43
CA GLU A 115 -2.18 -13.82 -4.46
C GLU A 115 -2.03 -12.28 -4.43
N ALA A 116 -1.50 -11.65 -5.48
CA ALA A 116 -1.17 -10.21 -5.51
C ALA A 116 -2.36 -9.25 -5.32
N ARG A 117 -3.55 -9.75 -5.02
CA ARG A 117 -4.73 -8.91 -4.76
C ARG A 117 -4.60 -7.97 -3.55
N ASP A 118 -3.83 -8.36 -2.54
CA ASP A 118 -3.68 -7.61 -1.30
C ASP A 118 -2.24 -7.15 -1.02
N GLY A 119 -1.30 -7.42 -1.94
CA GLY A 119 0.12 -7.15 -1.74
C GLY A 119 0.75 -8.10 -0.73
N SER A 120 0.16 -9.29 -0.49
CA SER A 120 0.71 -10.26 0.42
C SER A 120 1.95 -10.92 -0.19
N TYR A 121 2.99 -10.98 0.61
CA TYR A 121 4.21 -11.73 0.30
C TYR A 121 4.12 -13.15 0.87
N SER A 122 2.92 -13.60 1.19
CA SER A 122 2.65 -14.89 1.86
C SER A 122 3.26 -16.05 1.10
N GLN A 123 3.13 -16.06 -0.23
CA GLN A 123 3.68 -17.13 -1.06
C GLN A 123 5.22 -17.18 -1.02
N ALA A 124 5.89 -16.04 -1.02
CA ALA A 124 7.35 -16.00 -0.92
C ALA A 124 7.84 -16.55 0.44
N PHE A 125 7.20 -16.12 1.52
CA PHE A 125 7.51 -16.65 2.86
C PHE A 125 7.09 -18.12 3.03
N TYR A 126 5.98 -18.50 2.42
CA TYR A 126 5.58 -19.91 2.39
C TYR A 126 6.67 -20.77 1.74
N GLU A 127 7.16 -20.40 0.56
CA GLU A 127 8.20 -21.15 -0.15
C GLU A 127 9.52 -21.19 0.63
N MET A 128 9.96 -20.06 1.23
CA MET A 128 11.16 -20.04 2.07
C MET A 128 11.08 -20.98 3.27
N ASN A 129 9.89 -21.15 3.86
CA ASN A 129 9.67 -22.01 5.02
C ASN A 129 9.48 -23.49 4.64
N HIS A 130 8.94 -23.78 3.46
CA HIS A 130 8.57 -25.15 3.07
C HIS A 130 9.60 -25.83 2.18
N THR A 131 10.57 -25.08 1.61
CA THR A 131 11.65 -25.67 0.80
C THR A 131 12.82 -26.02 1.69
N PRO A 132 13.13 -27.33 1.91
CA PRO A 132 14.28 -27.72 2.71
C PRO A 132 15.58 -27.26 2.06
N GLY A 133 16.48 -26.65 2.84
CA GLY A 133 17.75 -26.12 2.32
C GLY A 133 18.74 -27.16 1.80
N TRP A 134 18.51 -28.44 2.10
CA TRP A 134 19.31 -29.57 1.62
C TRP A 134 18.76 -30.22 0.34
N LEU A 135 17.61 -29.77 -0.16
CA LEU A 135 16.89 -30.47 -1.24
C LEU A 135 17.55 -30.22 -2.60
N PHE A 136 17.87 -28.97 -2.90
CA PHE A 136 18.56 -28.57 -4.14
C PHE A 136 19.28 -27.21 -3.92
N PRO A 137 20.31 -26.87 -4.71
CA PRO A 137 20.94 -25.55 -4.66
C PRO A 137 19.99 -24.46 -5.17
N VAL A 138 20.35 -23.20 -5.07
CA VAL A 138 19.54 -22.10 -5.61
C VAL A 138 19.38 -22.20 -7.13
N SER A 139 20.49 -22.53 -7.80
CA SER A 139 20.53 -22.69 -9.26
C SER A 139 21.73 -23.56 -9.66
N TYR A 140 21.67 -24.04 -10.87
CA TYR A 140 22.80 -24.68 -11.56
C TYR A 140 23.34 -23.71 -12.60
N THR A 141 24.62 -23.82 -12.91
CA THR A 141 25.26 -23.13 -14.02
C THR A 141 25.72 -24.18 -15.02
N VAL A 142 25.26 -24.07 -16.27
CA VAL A 142 25.60 -24.99 -17.35
C VAL A 142 26.21 -24.25 -18.54
N GLY A 143 27.02 -24.92 -19.33
CA GLY A 143 27.76 -24.33 -20.44
C GLY A 143 29.04 -23.63 -20.00
N GLU A 144 29.80 -23.13 -20.97
CA GLU A 144 31.09 -22.46 -20.79
C GLU A 144 31.13 -21.11 -21.51
N GLY A 145 31.89 -20.16 -20.97
CA GLY A 145 32.11 -18.85 -21.60
C GLY A 145 30.81 -18.06 -21.80
N GLU A 146 30.59 -17.58 -23.03
CA GLU A 146 29.41 -16.77 -23.40
C GLU A 146 28.11 -17.58 -23.47
N ASP A 147 28.20 -18.90 -23.59
CA ASP A 147 27.03 -19.81 -23.62
C ASP A 147 26.56 -20.24 -22.23
N GLN A 148 27.14 -19.70 -21.21
CA GLN A 148 26.79 -20.03 -19.83
C GLN A 148 25.35 -19.63 -19.50
N LYS A 149 24.56 -20.59 -18.98
CA LYS A 149 23.15 -20.41 -18.59
C LYS A 149 22.94 -20.74 -17.13
N THR A 150 22.07 -19.95 -16.48
CA THR A 150 21.59 -20.23 -15.13
C THR A 150 20.28 -20.98 -15.20
N LEU A 151 20.22 -22.17 -14.60
CA LEU A 151 19.04 -23.01 -14.48
C LEU A 151 18.58 -22.96 -13.01
N TYR A 152 17.42 -22.40 -12.75
CA TYR A 152 16.87 -22.41 -11.38
C TYR A 152 16.48 -23.83 -10.96
N SER A 153 16.88 -24.23 -9.78
CA SER A 153 16.69 -25.60 -9.35
C SER A 153 15.27 -25.88 -8.87
N GLY A 154 14.87 -27.11 -9.04
CA GLY A 154 13.64 -27.69 -8.53
C GLY A 154 13.82 -29.18 -8.36
N SER A 155 12.77 -29.87 -7.97
CA SER A 155 12.70 -31.33 -7.95
C SER A 155 11.30 -31.80 -8.31
N SER A 156 11.17 -33.08 -8.59
CA SER A 156 9.87 -33.71 -8.88
C SER A 156 8.82 -33.47 -7.77
N GLN A 157 9.24 -33.28 -6.53
CA GLN A 157 8.36 -32.99 -5.37
C GLN A 157 8.18 -31.48 -5.14
N TYR A 158 9.18 -30.63 -5.47
CA TYR A 158 9.19 -29.20 -5.26
C TYR A 158 9.61 -28.49 -6.54
N GLN A 159 8.63 -28.22 -7.40
CA GLN A 159 8.86 -27.59 -8.71
C GLN A 159 8.98 -26.06 -8.63
N ASN A 160 8.81 -25.48 -7.45
CA ASN A 160 8.93 -24.05 -7.22
C ASN A 160 10.33 -23.70 -6.67
N ASN A 161 10.81 -22.54 -7.09
CA ASN A 161 12.05 -21.93 -6.59
C ASN A 161 11.79 -20.47 -6.32
N ILE A 162 11.97 -20.04 -5.07
CA ILE A 162 11.66 -18.65 -4.65
C ILE A 162 12.49 -17.61 -5.39
N VAL A 163 13.75 -17.90 -5.71
CA VAL A 163 14.59 -16.96 -6.47
C VAL A 163 14.13 -16.86 -7.92
N ALA A 164 13.77 -17.99 -8.55
CA ALA A 164 13.18 -17.99 -9.89
C ALA A 164 11.85 -17.20 -9.91
N ARG A 165 11.01 -17.39 -8.91
CA ARG A 165 9.76 -16.65 -8.78
C ARG A 165 10.01 -15.14 -8.70
N LEU A 166 10.91 -14.71 -7.82
CA LEU A 166 11.25 -13.29 -7.68
C LEU A 166 11.91 -12.71 -8.94
N ALA A 167 12.64 -13.53 -9.69
CA ALA A 167 13.32 -13.11 -10.91
C ALA A 167 12.39 -13.05 -12.13
N LYS A 168 11.44 -14.01 -12.27
CA LYS A 168 10.75 -14.29 -13.53
C LYS A 168 9.24 -14.25 -13.48
N ALA A 169 8.59 -14.50 -12.31
CA ALA A 169 7.15 -14.69 -12.27
C ALA A 169 6.31 -13.42 -12.49
N GLY A 170 6.96 -12.30 -12.77
CA GLY A 170 6.29 -11.04 -13.04
C GLY A 170 6.22 -10.11 -11.84
N PHE A 171 5.35 -9.11 -11.93
CA PHE A 171 5.25 -8.04 -10.94
C PHE A 171 3.84 -7.45 -10.88
N TYR A 172 3.56 -6.72 -9.82
CA TYR A 172 2.41 -5.83 -9.75
C TYR A 172 2.83 -4.39 -9.45
N ARG A 173 2.01 -3.47 -9.91
CA ARG A 173 2.08 -2.06 -9.55
C ARG A 173 0.68 -1.56 -9.21
N SER A 174 0.52 -0.97 -8.04
CA SER A 174 -0.73 -0.33 -7.66
C SER A 174 -0.52 1.14 -7.30
N THR A 175 -1.54 1.94 -7.57
CA THR A 175 -1.63 3.33 -7.14
C THR A 175 -2.92 3.53 -6.37
N ASN A 176 -2.85 4.30 -5.29
CA ASN A 176 -4.03 4.72 -4.55
C ASN A 176 -4.01 6.25 -4.41
N THR A 177 -5.11 6.89 -4.79
CA THR A 177 -5.29 8.33 -4.69
C THR A 177 -6.47 8.60 -3.77
N ILE A 178 -6.22 9.29 -2.66
CA ILE A 178 -7.23 9.64 -1.67
C ILE A 178 -7.30 11.17 -1.59
N ASN A 179 -8.49 11.72 -1.79
CA ASN A 179 -8.76 13.14 -1.64
C ASN A 179 -9.88 13.33 -0.62
N GLU A 180 -9.66 14.19 0.34
CA GLU A 180 -10.60 14.55 1.41
C GLU A 180 -10.75 16.07 1.41
N THR A 181 -11.97 16.57 1.24
CA THR A 181 -12.22 18.02 1.17
C THR A 181 -13.43 18.38 2.01
N ASN A 182 -13.26 19.33 2.94
CA ASN A 182 -14.35 19.84 3.75
C ASN A 182 -14.49 21.35 3.54
N PHE A 183 -15.70 21.78 3.30
CA PHE A 183 -16.12 23.20 3.32
C PHE A 183 -17.01 23.40 4.53
N ILE A 184 -16.65 24.31 5.43
CA ILE A 184 -17.35 24.56 6.66
C ILE A 184 -17.69 26.04 6.74
N VAL A 185 -18.92 26.34 7.13
CA VAL A 185 -19.42 27.69 7.38
C VAL A 185 -19.89 27.75 8.83
N ASP A 186 -19.29 28.60 9.62
CA ASP A 186 -19.71 28.89 10.99
C ASP A 186 -20.22 30.33 11.06
N TYR A 187 -21.48 30.50 11.46
CA TYR A 187 -22.12 31.82 11.52
C TYR A 187 -22.77 32.04 12.88
N LYS A 188 -22.28 33.06 13.63
CA LYS A 188 -22.88 33.53 14.87
C LYS A 188 -24.06 34.42 14.55
N MET A 189 -25.21 34.12 15.16
CA MET A 189 -26.46 34.78 14.87
C MET A 189 -26.98 35.53 16.14
N ASP A 190 -26.06 36.12 16.90
CA ASP A 190 -26.37 36.89 18.13
C ASP A 190 -27.31 38.09 17.84
N TRP A 191 -27.34 38.54 16.58
CA TRP A 191 -28.27 39.59 16.15
C TRP A 191 -29.73 39.13 16.16
N LEU A 192 -30.02 37.82 16.00
CA LEU A 192 -31.36 37.25 16.09
C LEU A 192 -31.71 36.89 17.56
N THR A 193 -30.83 36.13 18.18
CA THR A 193 -30.90 35.84 19.61
C THR A 193 -29.52 35.50 20.16
N LYS A 194 -29.18 36.04 21.33
CA LYS A 194 -27.87 35.81 21.95
C LYS A 194 -27.60 34.33 22.16
N GLY A 195 -26.41 33.90 21.72
CA GLY A 195 -25.94 32.53 21.86
C GLY A 195 -26.39 31.59 20.73
N LEU A 196 -27.08 32.08 19.71
CA LEU A 196 -27.44 31.30 18.53
C LEU A 196 -26.27 31.27 17.52
N ALA A 197 -26.00 30.10 17.00
CA ALA A 197 -25.04 29.89 15.93
C ALA A 197 -25.54 28.82 14.96
N ALA A 198 -25.27 29.00 13.67
CA ALA A 198 -25.48 28.00 12.62
C ALA A 198 -24.13 27.49 12.12
N LYS A 199 -24.05 26.19 11.84
CA LYS A 199 -22.91 25.56 11.18
C LYS A 199 -23.42 24.77 9.99
N GLY A 200 -22.80 24.97 8.82
CA GLY A 200 -22.98 24.14 7.65
C GLY A 200 -21.65 23.46 7.28
N MET A 201 -21.71 22.21 6.86
CA MET A 201 -20.55 21.48 6.39
C MET A 201 -20.91 20.66 5.15
N VAL A 202 -20.04 20.69 4.15
CA VAL A 202 -20.06 19.77 3.01
C VAL A 202 -18.68 19.13 2.94
N SER A 203 -18.63 17.79 3.00
CA SER A 203 -17.43 16.99 2.85
C SER A 203 -17.54 16.16 1.59
N PHE A 204 -16.48 16.14 0.80
CA PHE A 204 -16.36 15.30 -0.38
C PHE A 204 -15.07 14.49 -0.28
N ASP A 205 -15.21 13.15 -0.20
CA ASP A 205 -14.10 12.23 -0.19
C ASP A 205 -14.11 11.37 -1.46
N TYR A 206 -12.95 11.20 -2.03
CA TYR A 206 -12.71 10.40 -3.22
C TYR A 206 -11.51 9.49 -2.98
N ASP A 207 -11.72 8.18 -3.15
CA ASP A 207 -10.68 7.16 -3.10
C ASP A 207 -10.66 6.42 -4.44
N ALA A 208 -9.50 6.35 -5.08
CA ALA A 208 -9.30 5.64 -6.33
C ALA A 208 -8.08 4.72 -6.23
N TYR A 209 -8.36 3.44 -6.22
CA TYR A 209 -7.36 2.39 -6.29
C TYR A 209 -7.28 1.83 -7.71
N TYR A 210 -6.05 1.68 -8.20
CA TYR A 210 -5.76 1.07 -9.49
C TYR A 210 -4.56 0.14 -9.36
N MET A 211 -4.67 -1.10 -9.85
CA MET A 211 -3.59 -2.08 -9.86
C MET A 211 -3.46 -2.71 -11.25
N ARG A 212 -2.23 -2.90 -11.69
CA ARG A 212 -1.85 -3.75 -12.83
C ARG A 212 -0.97 -4.88 -12.34
N ALA A 213 -1.24 -6.08 -12.84
CA ALA A 213 -0.41 -7.25 -12.59
C ALA A 213 0.01 -7.88 -13.92
N PHE A 214 1.26 -8.35 -13.94
CA PHE A 214 1.84 -9.12 -15.03
C PHE A 214 2.35 -10.42 -14.45
N ASN A 215 2.15 -11.52 -15.20
CA ASN A 215 2.54 -12.86 -14.79
C ASN A 215 3.33 -13.54 -15.90
N ALA A 216 4.28 -14.37 -15.50
CA ALA A 216 4.97 -15.32 -16.34
C ALA A 216 5.19 -16.62 -15.57
N ASP A 217 5.17 -17.73 -16.26
CA ASP A 217 5.63 -19.00 -15.72
C ASP A 217 7.15 -19.10 -15.88
N PHE A 218 7.78 -19.92 -15.07
CA PHE A 218 9.22 -20.13 -15.09
C PHE A 218 9.58 -21.61 -14.99
N ALA A 219 10.63 -21.99 -15.72
CA ALA A 219 11.19 -23.31 -15.67
C ALA A 219 12.05 -23.52 -14.43
N THR A 220 11.99 -24.73 -13.88
CA THR A 220 12.92 -25.24 -12.86
C THR A 220 13.52 -26.57 -13.30
N TYR A 221 14.66 -26.95 -12.76
CA TYR A 221 15.47 -28.05 -13.25
C TYR A 221 15.94 -28.94 -12.12
N GLU A 222 15.93 -30.26 -12.35
CA GLU A 222 16.48 -31.28 -11.47
C GLU A 222 17.65 -32.01 -12.14
N LEU A 223 18.79 -32.14 -11.47
CA LEU A 223 19.97 -32.81 -11.98
C LEU A 223 19.78 -34.33 -11.95
N ASN A 224 19.83 -35.01 -13.11
CA ASN A 224 19.70 -36.45 -13.24
C ASN A 224 21.01 -37.15 -13.59
N ASP A 225 21.81 -36.55 -14.51
CA ASP A 225 23.10 -37.12 -14.89
C ASP A 225 24.25 -36.39 -14.22
N ARG A 226 24.84 -37.05 -13.23
CA ARG A 226 25.97 -36.52 -12.44
C ARG A 226 27.29 -36.49 -13.22
N THR A 227 27.38 -37.23 -14.32
CA THR A 227 28.63 -37.34 -15.11
C THR A 227 28.76 -36.19 -16.10
N ASN A 228 27.64 -35.60 -16.53
CA ASN A 228 27.58 -34.56 -17.53
C ASN A 228 26.90 -33.28 -17.03
N TYR A 229 27.07 -32.95 -15.77
CA TYR A 229 26.36 -31.87 -15.06
C TYR A 229 26.58 -30.46 -15.66
N ASN A 230 27.53 -30.27 -16.58
CA ASN A 230 27.74 -29.02 -17.31
C ASN A 230 26.86 -28.88 -18.57
N SER A 231 26.18 -29.96 -19.00
CA SER A 231 25.24 -29.92 -20.11
C SER A 231 23.81 -29.79 -19.66
N ILE A 232 22.99 -29.05 -20.39
CA ILE A 232 21.56 -28.95 -20.14
C ILE A 232 20.85 -30.31 -20.24
N ASP A 233 21.36 -31.22 -21.04
CA ASP A 233 20.79 -32.57 -21.22
C ASP A 233 20.88 -33.44 -19.96
N ALA A 234 21.69 -33.02 -18.98
CA ALA A 234 21.81 -33.70 -17.70
C ALA A 234 20.64 -33.38 -16.74
N TYR A 235 19.74 -32.49 -17.12
CA TYR A 235 18.67 -31.99 -16.27
C TYR A 235 17.27 -32.33 -16.81
N THR A 236 16.36 -32.68 -15.91
CA THR A 236 14.92 -32.70 -16.20
C THR A 236 14.35 -31.32 -15.95
N GLN A 237 13.70 -30.75 -16.95
CA GLN A 237 12.97 -29.51 -16.84
C GLN A 237 11.55 -29.75 -16.34
N PHE A 238 11.13 -28.93 -15.39
CA PHE A 238 9.74 -28.77 -14.94
C PHE A 238 9.23 -27.39 -15.35
N ASN A 239 8.00 -27.34 -15.78
CA ASN A 239 7.37 -26.13 -16.33
C ASN A 239 8.13 -25.54 -17.54
N THR A 240 7.72 -24.39 -18.01
CA THR A 240 8.33 -23.72 -19.17
C THR A 240 8.36 -22.22 -18.90
N ASP A 241 9.46 -21.57 -19.28
CA ASP A 241 9.53 -20.11 -19.28
C ASP A 241 8.52 -19.56 -20.29
N THR A 242 7.68 -18.63 -19.85
CA THR A 242 6.75 -17.90 -20.72
C THR A 242 7.10 -16.43 -20.78
N GLU A 243 6.64 -15.75 -21.81
CA GLU A 243 6.73 -14.29 -21.86
C GLU A 243 5.80 -13.66 -20.81
N LEU A 244 6.15 -12.44 -20.42
CA LEU A 244 5.40 -11.68 -19.46
C LEU A 244 4.02 -11.29 -20.03
N ALA A 245 2.96 -11.85 -19.48
CA ALA A 245 1.59 -11.61 -19.90
C ALA A 245 0.86 -10.68 -18.93
N TYR A 246 0.03 -9.80 -19.48
CA TYR A 246 -0.85 -8.95 -18.68
C TYR A 246 -1.94 -9.82 -18.03
N LEU A 247 -1.90 -9.92 -16.70
CA LEU A 247 -2.86 -10.72 -15.95
C LEU A 247 -4.21 -10.01 -15.75
N GLY A 248 -4.21 -8.69 -15.79
CA GLY A 248 -5.40 -7.87 -15.63
C GLY A 248 -5.17 -6.63 -14.78
N ASN A 249 -6.22 -5.84 -14.67
CA ASN A 249 -6.28 -4.70 -13.77
C ASN A 249 -7.38 -4.89 -12.74
N ASN A 250 -7.18 -4.29 -11.58
CA ASN A 250 -8.22 -4.07 -10.60
C ASN A 250 -8.35 -2.56 -10.40
N GLN A 251 -9.56 -2.06 -10.56
CA GLN A 251 -9.87 -0.65 -10.36
C GLN A 251 -11.05 -0.53 -9.42
N THR A 252 -10.90 0.26 -8.40
CA THR A 252 -11.95 0.54 -7.43
C THR A 252 -12.00 2.04 -7.20
N THR A 253 -13.18 2.62 -7.24
CA THR A 253 -13.42 4.02 -6.90
C THR A 253 -14.53 4.13 -5.87
N THR A 254 -14.34 5.00 -4.90
CA THR A 254 -15.31 5.28 -3.85
C THR A 254 -15.51 6.78 -3.75
N TYR A 255 -16.78 7.19 -3.70
CA TYR A 255 -17.17 8.58 -3.47
C TYR A 255 -18.01 8.66 -2.22
N LYS A 256 -17.71 9.66 -1.37
CA LYS A 256 -18.55 10.01 -0.21
C LYS A 256 -18.87 11.49 -0.27
N LEU A 257 -20.15 11.81 -0.19
CA LEU A 257 -20.63 13.17 -0.02
C LEU A 257 -21.37 13.24 1.32
N TYR A 258 -20.82 14.01 2.24
CA TYR A 258 -21.46 14.28 3.53
C TYR A 258 -21.89 15.74 3.60
N MET A 259 -23.12 15.97 4.03
CA MET A 259 -23.67 17.29 4.27
C MET A 259 -24.22 17.34 5.69
N GLU A 260 -23.96 18.44 6.37
CA GLU A 260 -24.45 18.70 7.72
C GLU A 260 -24.94 20.14 7.83
N PHE A 261 -26.06 20.29 8.49
CA PHE A 261 -26.56 21.59 8.93
C PHE A 261 -26.89 21.49 10.42
N GLN A 262 -26.35 22.39 11.22
CA GLN A 262 -26.50 22.39 12.67
C GLN A 262 -26.87 23.78 13.17
N LEU A 263 -27.88 23.86 14.03
CA LEU A 263 -28.20 25.02 14.84
C LEU A 263 -27.84 24.74 16.28
N ASN A 264 -27.09 25.65 16.86
CA ASN A 264 -26.69 25.61 18.27
C ASN A 264 -27.19 26.86 18.98
N TRP A 265 -27.72 26.66 20.14
CA TRP A 265 -28.09 27.76 21.04
C TRP A 265 -27.57 27.48 22.42
N ALA A 266 -26.85 28.43 23.01
CA ALA A 266 -26.29 28.34 24.35
C ALA A 266 -26.49 29.69 25.09
N ARG A 267 -27.15 29.65 26.22
CA ARG A 267 -27.40 30.87 26.97
C ARG A 267 -27.47 30.62 28.46
N LYS A 268 -26.83 31.52 29.22
CA LYS A 268 -26.89 31.55 30.66
C LYS A 268 -27.85 32.66 31.12
N PHE A 269 -28.81 32.30 31.99
CA PHE A 269 -29.77 33.19 32.65
C PHE A 269 -29.55 33.08 34.14
N GLU A 270 -28.85 34.05 34.71
CA GLU A 270 -28.45 34.02 36.11
C GLU A 270 -27.74 32.71 36.47
N LYS A 271 -28.41 31.82 37.21
CA LYS A 271 -27.91 30.50 37.63
C LYS A 271 -28.30 29.35 36.70
N HIS A 272 -29.05 29.64 35.66
CA HIS A 272 -29.54 28.65 34.71
C HIS A 272 -28.72 28.67 33.44
N ASP A 273 -28.06 27.55 33.08
CA ASP A 273 -27.31 27.36 31.82
C ASP A 273 -28.11 26.39 30.96
N ILE A 274 -28.51 26.87 29.77
CA ILE A 274 -29.29 26.09 28.82
C ILE A 274 -28.53 26.01 27.52
N THR A 275 -28.37 24.78 27.01
CA THR A 275 -27.86 24.56 25.63
C THR A 275 -28.87 23.73 24.85
N ALA A 276 -29.03 24.03 23.57
CA ALA A 276 -29.87 23.28 22.65
C ALA A 276 -29.13 23.12 21.30
N MET A 277 -29.33 22.00 20.66
CA MET A 277 -28.78 21.71 19.35
C MET A 277 -29.83 20.99 18.52
N ALA A 278 -29.98 21.38 17.28
CA ALA A 278 -30.66 20.65 16.23
C ALA A 278 -29.70 20.42 15.07
N LEU A 279 -29.63 19.21 14.58
CA LEU A 279 -28.73 18.83 13.49
C LEU A 279 -29.48 17.97 12.47
N TYR A 280 -29.27 18.27 11.20
CA TYR A 280 -29.59 17.42 10.06
C TYR A 280 -28.29 17.00 9.39
N ASN A 281 -28.17 15.72 9.04
CA ASN A 281 -27.07 15.25 8.20
C ASN A 281 -27.56 14.33 7.09
N GLN A 282 -26.78 14.27 6.02
CA GLN A 282 -26.94 13.34 4.94
C GLN A 282 -25.57 12.81 4.53
N ASN A 283 -25.46 11.50 4.37
CA ASN A 283 -24.28 10.81 3.86
C ASN A 283 -24.65 10.00 2.63
N ASP A 284 -24.07 10.35 1.49
CA ASP A 284 -24.19 9.62 0.23
C ASP A 284 -22.89 8.88 -0.02
N TYR A 285 -22.97 7.56 -0.11
CA TYR A 285 -21.85 6.68 -0.40
C TYR A 285 -22.07 6.00 -1.74
N ARG A 286 -21.04 5.99 -2.60
CA ARG A 286 -21.06 5.29 -3.88
C ARG A 286 -19.78 4.49 -4.05
N TYR A 287 -19.95 3.22 -4.36
CA TYR A 287 -18.86 2.30 -4.69
C TYR A 287 -18.90 2.03 -6.20
N GLN A 288 -17.81 2.37 -6.90
CA GLN A 288 -17.71 2.22 -8.37
C GLN A 288 -18.89 2.86 -9.12
N ALA A 289 -19.56 2.08 -9.96
CA ALA A 289 -20.72 2.48 -10.74
C ALA A 289 -22.07 2.16 -10.06
N ASP A 290 -22.04 1.71 -8.80
CA ASP A 290 -23.25 1.34 -8.08
C ASP A 290 -24.14 2.55 -7.78
N LEU A 291 -25.38 2.28 -7.46
CA LEU A 291 -26.30 3.29 -6.96
C LEU A 291 -25.80 3.83 -5.62
N ALA A 292 -25.99 5.12 -5.39
CA ALA A 292 -25.60 5.74 -4.13
C ALA A 292 -26.46 5.21 -2.98
N GLU A 293 -25.78 4.75 -1.93
CA GLU A 293 -26.42 4.49 -0.64
C GLU A 293 -26.55 5.81 0.11
N ARG A 294 -27.78 6.16 0.51
CA ARG A 294 -28.06 7.43 1.18
C ARG A 294 -28.59 7.19 2.59
N TYR A 295 -27.95 7.83 3.55
CA TYR A 295 -28.35 7.86 4.95
C TYR A 295 -28.64 9.29 5.36
N GLN A 296 -29.78 9.50 6.04
CA GLN A 296 -30.18 10.81 6.57
C GLN A 296 -30.45 10.70 8.06
N GLY A 297 -30.06 11.70 8.81
CA GLY A 297 -30.24 11.76 10.26
C GLY A 297 -30.73 13.10 10.74
N LEU A 298 -31.57 13.06 11.74
CA LEU A 298 -32.01 14.22 12.52
C LEU A 298 -31.62 13.98 13.99
N VAL A 299 -30.95 14.94 14.59
CA VAL A 299 -30.50 14.86 16.00
C VAL A 299 -30.96 16.12 16.73
N GLY A 300 -31.58 15.94 17.89
CA GLY A 300 -31.89 17.00 18.84
C GLY A 300 -31.20 16.73 20.17
N ARG A 301 -30.61 17.75 20.80
CA ARG A 301 -30.04 17.68 22.14
C ARG A 301 -30.37 18.95 22.92
N ALA A 302 -30.75 18.79 24.15
CA ALA A 302 -30.87 19.89 25.11
C ALA A 302 -30.17 19.53 26.41
N THR A 303 -29.49 20.48 27.03
CA THR A 303 -28.87 20.32 28.33
C THR A 303 -29.28 21.51 29.23
N TYR A 304 -29.43 21.22 30.49
CA TYR A 304 -29.72 22.22 31.51
C TYR A 304 -28.74 22.03 32.66
N GLY A 305 -28.14 23.11 33.10
CA GLY A 305 -27.30 23.21 34.26
C GLY A 305 -27.84 24.25 35.24
N TYR A 306 -27.72 23.98 36.50
CA TYR A 306 -28.00 24.95 37.59
C TYR A 306 -26.72 25.14 38.37
N ASP A 307 -26.31 26.40 38.52
CA ASP A 307 -25.12 26.81 39.27
C ASP A 307 -25.56 27.48 40.56
N ASP A 308 -25.16 26.90 41.72
CA ASP A 308 -25.48 27.38 43.09
C ASP A 308 -24.65 28.59 43.49
#